data_b23837f2960b7d9f9848a59c640c1b76
#
_entry.id   b23837f2960b7d9f9848a59c640c1b76
#
_cell.length_a   1.000
_cell.length_b   1.000
_cell.length_c   1.000
_cell.angle_alpha   90.00
_cell.angle_beta   90.00
_cell.angle_gamma   90.00
#
_symmetry.space_group_name_H-M   'P 1'
#
loop_
_entity.id
_entity.type
_entity.pdbx_description
1 polymer ?
#
loop_
_entity_poly.entity_id
_entity_poly.type
_entity_poly.pdbx_seq_one_letter_code
_entity_poly.pdbx_strand_id
1 'polypeptide(L)'
;NRLRFGPLIIRILSVIKYLYIMKKINKAKIKINGKKCLINPKMTLKKVITRFKIPLDKVAIELNENIIDKKKLNKIKLNDKDKIEIVHFIGGG
;
A
#
# COMPACT_ATOMS: atom_id res chain seq x y z
N ASN A 1 16.19 41.17 16.14
CA ASN A 1 14.76 41.23 16.20
C ASN A 1 14.13 39.84 15.92
N ARG A 2 13.28 39.43 16.83
CA ARG A 2 12.67 38.09 16.77
C ARG A 2 11.85 37.83 15.52
N LEU A 3 11.22 38.85 15.00
CA LEU A 3 10.33 38.70 13.85
C LEU A 3 11.07 38.43 12.54
N ARG A 4 12.38 38.65 12.55
CA ARG A 4 13.19 38.47 11.36
C ARG A 4 13.19 37.03 10.87
N PHE A 5 13.16 36.08 11.78
CA PHE A 5 13.21 34.66 11.45
C PHE A 5 11.83 34.01 11.34
N GLY A 6 10.79 34.65 11.92
CA GLY A 6 9.45 34.12 11.90
C GLY A 6 8.89 33.80 10.54
N PRO A 7 8.94 34.74 9.57
CA PRO A 7 8.42 34.46 8.23
C PRO A 7 9.13 33.31 7.52
N LEU A 8 10.44 33.19 7.72
CA LEU A 8 11.21 32.13 7.11
C LEU A 8 10.85 30.77 7.70
N ILE A 9 10.71 30.72 9.02
CA ILE A 9 10.31 29.50 9.72
C ILE A 9 8.92 29.06 9.29
N ILE A 10 8.00 30.02 9.17
CA ILE A 10 6.63 29.74 8.73
C ILE A 10 6.64 29.15 7.32
N ARG A 11 7.45 29.68 6.43
CA ARG A 11 7.59 29.17 5.07
C ARG A 11 8.11 27.73 5.06
N ILE A 12 9.13 27.44 5.87
CA ILE A 12 9.71 26.11 5.96
C ILE A 12 8.68 25.13 6.48
N LEU A 13 7.96 25.50 7.54
CA LEU A 13 6.91 24.65 8.09
C LEU A 13 5.77 24.42 7.11
N SER A 14 5.41 25.42 6.32
CA SER A 14 4.38 25.29 5.30
C SER A 14 4.79 24.30 4.21
N VAL A 15 6.05 24.37 3.79
CA VAL A 15 6.58 23.45 2.78
C VAL A 15 6.61 22.02 3.33
N ILE A 16 7.08 21.85 4.55
CA ILE A 16 7.12 20.54 5.20
C ILE A 16 5.71 19.95 5.31
N LYS A 17 4.75 20.76 5.73
CA LYS A 17 3.36 20.33 5.83
C LYS A 17 2.78 19.94 4.47
N TYR A 18 3.09 20.75 3.45
CA TYR A 18 2.66 20.48 2.09
C TYR A 18 3.22 19.13 1.60
N LEU A 19 4.52 18.91 1.79
CA LEU A 19 5.15 17.66 1.38
C LEU A 19 4.58 16.47 2.12
N TYR A 20 4.31 16.63 3.41
CA TYR A 20 3.72 15.59 4.24
C TYR A 20 2.33 15.21 3.72
N ILE A 21 1.49 16.21 3.45
CA ILE A 21 0.15 15.99 2.93
C ILE A 21 0.19 15.35 1.55
N MET A 22 1.05 15.85 0.67
CA MET A 22 1.19 15.30 -0.67
C MET A 22 1.64 13.85 -0.65
N LYS A 23 2.55 13.51 0.26
CA LYS A 23 2.99 12.13 0.41
C LYS A 23 1.84 11.24 0.87
N LYS A 24 0.98 11.73 1.75
CA LYS A 24 -0.18 10.97 2.23
C LYS A 24 -1.23 10.77 1.15
N ILE A 25 -1.54 11.82 0.39
CA ILE A 25 -2.56 11.71 -0.66
C ILE A 25 -2.09 10.85 -1.84
N ASN A 26 -0.78 10.77 -2.04
CA ASN A 26 -0.24 9.92 -3.11
C ASN A 26 -0.24 8.43 -2.77
N LYS A 27 -0.65 8.06 -1.56
CA LYS A 27 -0.77 6.65 -1.21
C LYS A 27 -2.00 6.05 -1.86
N ALA A 28 -1.88 4.81 -2.27
CA ALA A 28 -3.04 4.04 -2.73
C ALA A 28 -3.67 3.35 -1.54
N LYS A 29 -4.99 3.36 -1.51
CA LYS A 29 -5.76 2.69 -0.45
C LYS A 29 -6.28 1.38 -0.99
N ILE A 30 -5.83 0.29 -0.39
CA ILE A 30 -6.28 -1.05 -0.77
C ILE A 30 -6.91 -1.72 0.44
N LYS A 31 -7.57 -2.85 0.21
CA LYS A 31 -8.09 -3.68 1.29
C LYS A 31 -7.46 -5.06 1.18
N ILE A 32 -7.06 -5.60 2.33
CA ILE A 32 -6.56 -6.96 2.42
C ILE A 32 -7.43 -7.69 3.41
N ASN A 33 -8.19 -8.68 2.94
CA ASN A 33 -9.17 -9.39 3.75
C ASN A 33 -10.08 -8.42 4.51
N GLY A 34 -10.54 -7.39 3.82
CA GLY A 34 -11.45 -6.38 4.38
C GLY A 34 -10.79 -5.28 5.19
N LYS A 35 -9.51 -5.37 5.49
CA LYS A 35 -8.81 -4.34 6.27
C LYS A 35 -8.14 -3.33 5.35
N LYS A 36 -8.33 -2.05 5.66
CA LYS A 36 -7.75 -0.96 4.88
C LYS A 36 -6.24 -0.91 5.09
N CYS A 37 -5.52 -0.68 4.00
CA CYS A 37 -4.07 -0.60 4.01
C CYS A 37 -3.61 0.47 3.03
N LEU A 38 -2.64 1.29 3.44
CA LEU A 38 -2.04 2.29 2.57
C LEU A 38 -0.75 1.74 2.00
N ILE A 39 -0.59 1.87 0.69
CA ILE A 39 0.62 1.43 0.01
C ILE A 39 1.13 2.53 -0.91
N ASN A 40 2.38 2.42 -1.33
CA ASN A 40 2.92 3.30 -2.35
C ASN A 40 2.20 3.05 -3.67
N PRO A 41 1.98 4.10 -4.47
CA PRO A 41 1.30 3.91 -5.75
C PRO A 41 2.04 2.91 -6.62
N LYS A 42 1.29 2.03 -7.27
CA LYS A 42 1.82 1.03 -8.19
C LYS A 42 2.80 0.04 -7.56
N MET A 43 2.68 -0.14 -6.25
CA MET A 43 3.40 -1.23 -5.59
C MET A 43 2.92 -2.56 -6.16
N THR A 44 3.82 -3.52 -6.32
CA THR A 44 3.44 -4.82 -6.86
C THR A 44 2.72 -5.66 -5.82
N LEU A 45 1.86 -6.53 -6.29
CA LEU A 45 1.17 -7.49 -5.42
C LEU A 45 2.19 -8.38 -4.70
N LYS A 46 3.27 -8.74 -5.38
CA LYS A 46 4.36 -9.52 -4.77
C LYS A 46 4.96 -8.79 -3.56
N LYS A 47 5.19 -7.49 -3.67
CA LYS A 47 5.75 -6.71 -2.57
C LYS A 47 4.83 -6.68 -1.36
N VAL A 48 3.52 -6.54 -1.58
CA VAL A 48 2.55 -6.56 -0.51
C VAL A 48 2.53 -7.92 0.19
N ILE A 49 2.48 -8.99 -0.58
CA ILE A 49 2.48 -10.35 -0.04
C ILE A 49 3.75 -10.59 0.81
N THR A 50 4.89 -10.13 0.32
CA THR A 50 6.16 -10.27 1.03
C THR A 50 6.17 -9.46 2.32
N ARG A 51 5.66 -8.22 2.27
CA ARG A 51 5.60 -7.35 3.45
C ARG A 51 4.81 -7.99 4.58
N PHE A 52 3.71 -8.63 4.27
CA PHE A 52 2.86 -9.26 5.28
C PHE A 52 3.27 -10.71 5.58
N LYS A 53 4.38 -11.18 5.01
CA LYS A 53 4.95 -12.51 5.28
C LYS A 53 3.94 -13.62 5.07
N ILE A 54 3.18 -13.52 3.99
CA ILE A 54 2.14 -14.49 3.68
C ILE A 54 2.79 -15.72 3.03
N PRO A 55 2.51 -16.93 3.52
CA PRO A 55 3.08 -18.15 2.96
C PRO A 55 2.40 -18.51 1.65
N LEU A 56 3.04 -18.21 0.53
CA LEU A 56 2.47 -18.37 -0.79
C LEU A 56 2.04 -19.80 -1.12
N ASP A 57 2.74 -20.79 -0.57
CA ASP A 57 2.45 -22.20 -0.82
C ASP A 57 1.19 -22.69 -0.13
N LYS A 58 0.64 -21.89 0.79
CA LYS A 58 -0.50 -22.30 1.62
C LYS A 58 -1.75 -21.45 1.39
N VAL A 59 -1.72 -20.56 0.43
CA VAL A 59 -2.83 -19.63 0.21
C VAL A 59 -3.18 -19.51 -1.26
N ALA A 60 -4.44 -19.15 -1.51
CA ALA A 60 -4.87 -18.64 -2.80
C ALA A 60 -5.01 -17.13 -2.65
N ILE A 61 -4.72 -16.39 -3.72
CA ILE A 61 -4.78 -14.95 -3.72
C ILE A 61 -5.78 -14.49 -4.76
N GLU A 62 -6.73 -13.66 -4.35
CA GLU A 62 -7.69 -13.04 -5.25
C GLU A 62 -7.46 -11.55 -5.29
N LEU A 63 -7.48 -10.98 -6.47
CA LEU A 63 -7.44 -9.53 -6.67
C LEU A 63 -8.72 -9.13 -7.38
N ASN A 64 -9.53 -8.32 -6.71
CA ASN A 64 -10.81 -7.88 -7.23
C ASN A 64 -11.65 -9.06 -7.72
N GLU A 65 -11.71 -10.10 -6.88
CA GLU A 65 -12.51 -11.32 -7.09
C GLU A 65 -11.97 -12.27 -8.16
N ASN A 66 -10.77 -12.00 -8.69
CA ASN A 66 -10.12 -12.87 -9.65
C ASN A 66 -8.96 -13.60 -9.00
N ILE A 67 -8.91 -14.91 -9.16
CA ILE A 67 -7.80 -15.71 -8.64
C ILE A 67 -6.54 -15.38 -9.45
N ILE A 68 -5.45 -15.11 -8.76
CA ILE A 68 -4.21 -14.68 -9.39
C ILE A 68 -3.23 -15.84 -9.48
N ASP A 69 -2.64 -16.00 -10.65
CA ASP A 69 -1.54 -16.92 -10.86
C ASP A 69 -0.31 -16.40 -10.08
N LYS A 70 0.18 -17.21 -9.16
CA LYS A 70 1.31 -16.83 -8.31
C LYS A 70 2.57 -16.50 -9.08
N LYS A 71 2.71 -17.01 -10.30
CA LYS A 71 3.84 -16.69 -11.15
C LYS A 71 3.82 -15.26 -11.66
N LYS A 72 2.67 -14.59 -11.57
CA LYS A 72 2.49 -13.23 -12.08
C LYS A 72 2.47 -12.16 -11.01
N LEU A 73 2.67 -12.52 -9.76
CA LEU A 73 2.56 -11.59 -8.63
C LEU A 73 3.47 -10.37 -8.75
N ASN A 74 4.68 -10.57 -9.28
CA ASN A 74 5.65 -9.48 -9.43
C ASN A 74 5.37 -8.57 -10.63
N LYS A 75 4.42 -8.94 -11.47
CA LYS A 75 4.04 -8.16 -12.64
C LYS A 75 2.76 -7.37 -12.42
N ILE A 76 2.04 -7.64 -11.35
CA ILE A 76 0.77 -6.99 -11.06
C ILE A 76 1.04 -5.77 -10.19
N LYS A 77 0.75 -4.58 -10.71
CA LYS A 77 0.84 -3.35 -9.95
C LYS A 77 -0.53 -3.03 -9.37
N LEU A 78 -0.54 -2.71 -8.10
CA LEU A 78 -1.78 -2.41 -7.39
C LEU A 78 -2.21 -0.97 -7.62
N ASN A 79 -3.51 -0.78 -7.69
CA ASN A 79 -4.12 0.52 -7.87
C ASN A 79 -4.95 0.88 -6.65
N ASP A 80 -5.30 2.16 -6.55
CA ASP A 80 -6.19 2.62 -5.50
C ASP A 80 -7.50 1.84 -5.55
N LYS A 81 -8.02 1.50 -4.39
CA LYS A 81 -9.28 0.75 -4.20
C LYS A 81 -9.22 -0.72 -4.57
N ASP A 82 -8.06 -1.25 -4.89
CA ASP A 82 -7.91 -2.67 -5.13
C ASP A 82 -8.25 -3.47 -3.88
N LYS A 83 -8.84 -4.63 -4.10
CA LYS A 83 -9.28 -5.52 -3.03
C LYS A 83 -8.56 -6.85 -3.16
N ILE A 84 -7.78 -7.20 -2.13
CA ILE A 84 -7.02 -8.44 -2.07
C ILE A 84 -7.66 -9.35 -1.04
N GLU A 85 -7.94 -10.59 -1.44
CA GLU A 85 -8.42 -11.62 -0.54
C GLU A 85 -7.39 -12.74 -0.50
N ILE A 86 -7.03 -13.15 0.70
CA ILE A 86 -6.07 -14.23 0.90
C ILE A 86 -6.79 -15.35 1.62
N VAL A 87 -6.85 -16.50 0.96
CA VAL A 87 -7.60 -17.64 1.46
C VAL A 87 -6.61 -18.77 1.73
N HIS A 88 -6.57 -19.24 2.96
CA HIS A 88 -5.71 -20.35 3.34
C HIS A 88 -6.35 -21.67 2.90
N PHE A 89 -5.53 -22.57 2.40
CA PHE A 89 -6.01 -23.92 2.10
C PHE A 89 -6.28 -24.64 3.40
N ILE A 90 -7.38 -25.32 3.44
CA ILE A 90 -7.80 -26.07 4.62
C ILE A 90 -7.40 -27.53 4.42
N GLY A 91 -6.92 -28.14 5.51
CA GLY A 91 -6.67 -29.56 5.51
C GLY A 91 -5.34 -30.00 4.98
N GLY A 92 -4.45 -29.08 4.74
CA GLY A 92 -3.07 -29.41 4.39
C GLY A 92 -2.94 -30.43 3.27
N GLY A 93 -3.89 -30.42 2.40
CA GLY A 93 -3.87 -31.36 1.29
C GLY A 93 -2.67 -31.11 0.44
#